data_6fced2e530db613158d2a131fd530bb5
#
_entry.id   6fced2e530db613158d2a131fd530bb5
#
_cell.length_a   1.000
_cell.length_b   1.000
_cell.length_c   1.000
_cell.angle_alpha   90.00
_cell.angle_beta   90.00
_cell.angle_gamma   90.00
#
_symmetry.space_group_name_H-M   'P 1'
#
loop_
_entity.id
_entity.type
_entity.pdbx_description
1 polymer ?
#
loop_
_entity_poly.entity_id
_entity_poly.type
_entity_poly.pdbx_seq_one_letter_code
_entity_poly.pdbx_strand_id
1 'polypeptide(L)'
;MRLAALKEAAYAFGSTYERELQAPEPVWRRGLQARTRFVAEIDGEVVGTVSGGPGKSRALAAVTAMWVDPRFRMQGIGDLLLRTVLDWTRSMKYREVFLWVTDGNDNAERLYARHGFVRTGEAEEVRPGQLEFELSRKL
;
A
#
# COMPACT_ATOMS: atom_id res chain seq x y z
N MET A 1 10.91 7.27 -14.38
CA MET A 1 9.87 6.98 -13.36
C MET A 1 10.14 7.77 -12.10
N ARG A 2 9.10 8.22 -11.45
CA ARG A 2 9.19 9.05 -10.25
C ARG A 2 8.14 8.61 -9.23
N LEU A 3 8.48 8.67 -7.94
CA LEU A 3 7.52 8.47 -6.86
C LEU A 3 7.08 9.82 -6.32
N ALA A 4 5.79 9.93 -6.01
CA ALA A 4 5.21 11.10 -5.40
C ALA A 4 4.32 10.71 -4.23
N ALA A 5 4.14 11.63 -3.30
CA ALA A 5 3.38 11.40 -2.09
C ALA A 5 1.87 11.64 -2.30
N LEU A 6 1.14 11.57 -1.23
CA LEU A 6 -0.32 11.57 -1.14
C LEU A 6 -1.09 12.47 -2.11
N LYS A 7 -0.60 13.65 -2.39
CA LYS A 7 -1.39 14.62 -3.19
C LYS A 7 -1.64 14.18 -4.63
N GLU A 8 -0.71 13.46 -5.26
CA GLU A 8 -0.93 12.93 -6.60
C GLU A 8 -1.85 11.72 -6.57
N ALA A 9 -1.77 10.92 -5.52
CA ALA A 9 -2.62 9.75 -5.37
C ALA A 9 -4.09 10.11 -5.17
N ALA A 10 -4.39 11.27 -4.61
CA ALA A 10 -5.77 11.70 -4.36
C ALA A 10 -6.61 11.77 -5.64
N TYR A 11 -6.02 12.10 -6.76
CA TYR A 11 -6.71 12.12 -8.04
C TYR A 11 -7.14 10.73 -8.50
N ALA A 12 -6.35 9.71 -8.22
CA ALA A 12 -6.68 8.35 -8.63
C ALA A 12 -7.78 7.72 -7.77
N PHE A 13 -7.93 8.18 -6.52
CA PHE A 13 -8.82 7.56 -5.54
C PHE A 13 -9.93 8.48 -5.04
N GLY A 14 -10.17 9.61 -5.75
CA GLY A 14 -11.17 10.59 -5.34
C GLY A 14 -10.64 11.53 -4.26
N SER A 15 -11.43 12.29 -3.69
CA SER A 15 -11.22 13.57 -3.08
C SER A 15 -10.51 13.64 -1.72
N THR A 16 -9.84 12.62 -1.25
CA THR A 16 -9.31 12.62 0.12
C THR A 16 -8.27 13.70 0.39
N TYR A 17 -7.42 14.00 -0.59
CA TYR A 17 -6.39 15.03 -0.44
C TYR A 17 -7.01 16.42 -0.28
N GLU A 18 -7.98 16.76 -1.13
CA GLU A 18 -8.66 18.05 -1.04
C GLU A 18 -9.42 18.22 0.28
N ARG A 19 -10.07 17.16 0.75
CA ARG A 19 -10.72 17.18 2.06
C ARG A 19 -9.73 17.41 3.19
N GLU A 20 -8.59 16.78 3.14
CA GLU A 20 -7.55 16.95 4.14
C GLU A 20 -6.98 18.36 4.13
N LEU A 21 -6.80 18.96 2.95
CA LEU A 21 -6.35 20.35 2.83
C LEU A 21 -7.35 21.35 3.39
N GLN A 22 -8.63 21.06 3.30
CA GLN A 22 -9.69 21.92 3.84
C GLN A 22 -9.90 21.77 5.34
N ALA A 23 -9.36 20.71 5.94
CA ALA A 23 -9.44 20.48 7.37
C ALA A 23 -8.47 21.41 8.12
N PRO A 24 -8.72 21.67 9.42
CA PRO A 24 -7.75 22.39 10.24
C PRO A 24 -6.38 21.69 10.22
N GLU A 25 -5.33 22.48 10.16
CA GLU A 25 -3.95 21.97 10.01
C GLU A 25 -3.60 20.82 10.97
N PRO A 26 -3.91 20.86 12.27
CA PRO A 26 -3.57 19.74 13.16
C PRO A 26 -4.21 18.41 12.76
N VAL A 27 -5.45 18.44 12.27
CA VAL A 27 -6.16 17.23 11.80
C VAL A 27 -5.54 16.73 10.51
N TRP A 28 -5.25 17.65 9.60
CA TRP A 28 -4.63 17.37 8.32
C TRP A 28 -3.26 16.69 8.52
N ARG A 29 -2.40 17.24 9.39
CA ARG A 29 -1.08 16.67 9.68
C ARG A 29 -1.17 15.28 10.29
N ARG A 30 -2.11 15.06 11.21
CA ARG A 30 -2.28 13.75 11.82
C ARG A 30 -2.69 12.70 10.78
N GLY A 31 -3.56 13.07 9.84
CA GLY A 31 -3.94 12.18 8.75
C GLY A 31 -2.74 11.79 7.88
N LEU A 32 -1.90 12.74 7.54
CA LEU A 32 -0.70 12.50 6.74
C LEU A 32 0.38 11.72 7.50
N GLN A 33 0.47 11.90 8.81
CA GLN A 33 1.42 11.16 9.64
C GLN A 33 1.00 9.72 9.89
N ALA A 34 -0.30 9.50 10.11
CA ALA A 34 -0.82 8.16 10.41
C ALA A 34 -0.88 7.27 9.18
N ARG A 35 -1.07 7.85 8.02
CA ARG A 35 -1.22 7.13 6.76
C ARG A 35 -0.43 7.82 5.67
N THR A 36 -0.02 7.04 4.69
CA THR A 36 0.63 7.59 3.52
C THR A 36 0.21 6.82 2.27
N ARG A 37 0.34 7.49 1.14
CA ARG A 37 0.09 6.87 -0.16
C ARG A 37 1.17 7.32 -1.10
N PHE A 38 1.77 6.36 -1.78
CA PHE A 38 2.79 6.61 -2.79
C PHE A 38 2.24 6.29 -4.17
N VAL A 39 2.64 7.09 -5.14
CA VAL A 39 2.31 6.84 -6.53
C VAL A 39 3.59 6.77 -7.35
N ALA A 40 3.60 5.93 -8.35
CA ALA A 40 4.65 5.89 -9.37
C ALA A 40 4.11 6.58 -10.61
N GLU A 41 4.89 7.50 -11.18
CA GLU A 41 4.53 8.23 -12.38
C GLU A 41 5.55 8.01 -13.47
N ILE A 42 5.05 7.89 -14.71
CA ILE A 42 5.87 7.89 -15.92
C ILE A 42 5.28 8.96 -16.84
N ASP A 43 6.09 9.94 -17.21
CA ASP A 43 5.68 11.04 -18.09
C ASP A 43 4.40 11.74 -17.62
N GLY A 44 4.28 11.96 -16.30
CA GLY A 44 3.13 12.61 -15.70
C GLY A 44 1.90 11.75 -15.51
N GLU A 45 1.94 10.48 -15.93
CA GLU A 45 0.84 9.54 -15.76
C GLU A 45 1.09 8.64 -14.54
N VAL A 46 0.07 8.47 -13.70
CA VAL A 46 0.13 7.55 -12.56
C VAL A 46 0.02 6.12 -13.07
N VAL A 47 1.06 5.33 -12.83
CA VAL A 47 1.15 3.95 -13.33
C VAL A 47 1.15 2.90 -12.20
N GLY A 48 1.16 3.34 -10.96
CA GLY A 48 1.09 2.45 -9.81
C GLY A 48 0.87 3.21 -8.52
N THR A 49 0.35 2.51 -7.52
CA THR A 49 0.09 3.07 -6.19
C THR A 49 0.33 2.04 -5.10
N VAL A 50 0.53 2.54 -3.89
CA VAL A 50 0.54 1.74 -2.67
C VAL A 50 0.22 2.63 -1.49
N SER A 51 -0.50 2.13 -0.51
CA SER A 51 -0.79 2.86 0.72
C SER A 51 -0.29 2.10 1.94
N GLY A 52 0.13 2.85 2.95
CA GLY A 52 0.47 2.32 4.25
C GLY A 52 -0.30 3.04 5.34
N GLY A 53 -0.63 2.34 6.41
CA GLY A 53 -1.36 2.94 7.52
C GLY A 53 -1.37 2.03 8.74
N PRO A 54 -2.09 2.44 9.82
CA PRO A 54 -2.18 1.64 11.01
C PRO A 54 -2.97 0.36 10.77
N GLY A 55 -2.51 -0.73 11.39
CA GLY A 55 -3.20 -2.01 11.37
C GLY A 55 -4.00 -2.26 12.65
N LYS A 56 -4.14 -3.54 12.99
CA LYS A 56 -4.95 -4.00 14.12
C LYS A 56 -4.38 -3.62 15.48
N SER A 57 -3.09 -3.32 15.56
CA SER A 57 -2.41 -2.93 16.80
C SER A 57 -1.36 -1.86 16.51
N ARG A 58 -0.82 -1.25 17.58
CA ARG A 58 0.19 -0.19 17.46
C ARG A 58 1.46 -0.60 16.74
N ALA A 59 1.84 -1.87 16.86
CA ALA A 59 3.08 -2.36 16.28
C ALA A 59 2.89 -2.85 14.84
N LEU A 60 1.66 -2.90 14.35
CA LEU A 60 1.28 -3.55 13.11
C LEU A 60 0.78 -2.53 12.09
N ALA A 61 1.47 -2.42 10.96
CA ALA A 61 1.05 -1.59 9.85
C ALA A 61 0.27 -2.42 8.82
N ALA A 62 -0.62 -1.77 8.10
CA ALA A 62 -1.33 -2.35 6.97
C ALA A 62 -0.85 -1.74 5.67
N VAL A 63 -0.61 -2.56 4.67
CA VAL A 63 -0.36 -2.14 3.30
C VAL A 63 -1.61 -2.44 2.47
N THR A 64 -2.10 -1.43 1.78
CA THR A 64 -3.33 -1.50 0.99
C THR A 64 -3.17 -0.79 -0.34
N ALA A 65 -4.18 -0.91 -1.20
CA ALA A 65 -4.26 -0.18 -2.47
C ALA A 65 -3.03 -0.38 -3.36
N MET A 66 -2.42 -1.56 -3.29
CA MET A 66 -1.30 -1.91 -4.16
C MET A 66 -1.82 -2.18 -5.56
N TRP A 67 -1.34 -1.38 -6.51
CA TRP A 67 -1.78 -1.49 -7.90
C TRP A 67 -0.67 -1.03 -8.84
N VAL A 68 -0.51 -1.75 -9.92
CA VAL A 68 0.36 -1.36 -11.03
C VAL A 68 -0.44 -1.48 -12.32
N ASP A 69 -0.41 -0.42 -13.13
CA ASP A 69 -1.08 -0.42 -14.44
C ASP A 69 -0.60 -1.63 -15.25
N PRO A 70 -1.54 -2.43 -15.81
CA PRO A 70 -1.17 -3.61 -16.59
C PRO A 70 -0.17 -3.35 -17.72
N ARG A 71 -0.19 -2.16 -18.31
CA ARG A 71 0.74 -1.77 -19.38
C ARG A 71 2.19 -1.66 -18.91
N PHE A 72 2.39 -1.51 -17.59
CA PHE A 72 3.71 -1.27 -17.00
C PHE A 72 4.14 -2.36 -16.03
N ARG A 73 3.48 -3.50 -16.03
CA ARG A 73 3.85 -4.63 -15.17
C ARG A 73 5.16 -5.26 -15.64
N MET A 74 5.83 -5.98 -14.74
CA MET A 74 7.09 -6.67 -14.97
C MET A 74 8.27 -5.72 -15.27
N GLN A 75 8.17 -4.46 -14.81
CA GLN A 75 9.21 -3.45 -14.98
C GLN A 75 9.80 -3.00 -13.63
N GLY A 76 9.51 -3.71 -12.55
CA GLY A 76 10.04 -3.39 -11.23
C GLY A 76 9.27 -2.31 -10.47
N ILE A 77 8.15 -1.81 -11.00
CA ILE A 77 7.36 -0.75 -10.35
C ILE A 77 6.77 -1.27 -9.04
N GLY A 78 6.21 -2.48 -9.04
CA GLY A 78 5.67 -3.08 -7.83
C GLY A 78 6.71 -3.25 -6.75
N ASP A 79 7.91 -3.71 -7.12
CA ASP A 79 9.02 -3.85 -6.18
C ASP A 79 9.43 -2.51 -5.58
N LEU A 80 9.50 -1.46 -6.41
CA LEU A 80 9.86 -0.12 -5.94
C LEU A 80 8.80 0.44 -4.99
N LEU A 81 7.53 0.32 -5.33
CA LEU A 81 6.43 0.78 -4.48
C LEU A 81 6.44 0.05 -3.14
N LEU A 82 6.60 -1.26 -3.16
CA LEU A 82 6.60 -2.06 -1.94
C LEU A 82 7.80 -1.72 -1.04
N ARG A 83 8.99 -1.58 -1.60
CA ARG A 83 10.17 -1.12 -0.83
C ARG A 83 9.93 0.24 -0.22
N THR A 84 9.34 1.16 -0.98
CA THR A 84 9.08 2.52 -0.50
C THR A 84 8.13 2.52 0.69
N VAL A 85 7.02 1.79 0.60
CA VAL A 85 6.06 1.73 1.72
C VAL A 85 6.64 0.99 2.92
N LEU A 86 7.46 -0.03 2.71
CA LEU A 86 8.14 -0.73 3.82
C LEU A 86 9.13 0.20 4.52
N ASP A 87 9.88 1.00 3.80
CA ASP A 87 10.78 1.99 4.40
C ASP A 87 10.00 3.01 5.23
N TRP A 88 8.84 3.44 4.73
CA TRP A 88 7.96 4.32 5.49
C TRP A 88 7.49 3.64 6.79
N THR A 89 7.07 2.38 6.75
CA THR A 89 6.63 1.67 7.95
C THR A 89 7.73 1.57 8.98
N ARG A 90 8.98 1.35 8.55
CA ARG A 90 10.12 1.36 9.46
C ARG A 90 10.35 2.73 10.08
N SER A 91 10.25 3.79 9.28
CA SER A 91 10.41 5.16 9.77
C SER A 91 9.36 5.53 10.81
N MET A 92 8.17 4.95 10.72
CA MET A 92 7.06 5.16 11.65
C MET A 92 7.11 4.22 12.87
N LYS A 93 8.17 3.43 13.00
CA LYS A 93 8.41 2.53 14.16
C LYS A 93 7.46 1.36 14.27
N TYR A 94 6.83 0.96 13.18
CA TYR A 94 6.09 -0.30 13.14
C TYR A 94 7.06 -1.49 13.22
N ARG A 95 6.59 -2.60 13.77
CA ARG A 95 7.40 -3.82 13.92
C ARG A 95 7.05 -4.91 12.92
N GLU A 96 5.86 -4.83 12.39
CA GLU A 96 5.34 -5.84 11.47
C GLU A 96 4.36 -5.21 10.50
N VAL A 97 4.29 -5.76 9.30
CA VAL A 97 3.40 -5.30 8.24
C VAL A 97 2.57 -6.47 7.76
N PHE A 98 1.28 -6.24 7.55
CA PHE A 98 0.42 -7.23 6.93
C PHE A 98 -0.31 -6.66 5.70
N LEU A 99 -0.76 -7.55 4.85
CA LEU A 99 -1.59 -7.23 3.70
C LEU A 99 -2.44 -8.44 3.33
N TRP A 100 -3.43 -8.21 2.47
CA TRP A 100 -4.30 -9.27 1.98
C TRP A 100 -4.11 -9.42 0.47
N VAL A 101 -4.11 -10.66 0.01
CA VAL A 101 -3.99 -10.98 -1.41
C VAL A 101 -5.12 -11.90 -1.83
N THR A 102 -5.72 -11.62 -2.99
CA THR A 102 -6.78 -12.45 -3.56
C THR A 102 -6.23 -13.80 -3.99
N ASP A 103 -6.95 -14.87 -3.67
CA ASP A 103 -6.61 -16.21 -4.13
C ASP A 103 -6.56 -16.22 -5.67
N GLY A 104 -5.51 -16.84 -6.20
CA GLY A 104 -5.27 -16.88 -7.64
C GLY A 104 -4.43 -15.73 -8.18
N ASN A 105 -4.15 -14.71 -7.38
CA ASN A 105 -3.26 -13.62 -7.80
C ASN A 105 -1.79 -14.00 -7.55
N ASP A 106 -1.30 -14.94 -8.35
CA ASP A 106 0.03 -15.53 -8.16
C ASP A 106 1.15 -14.53 -8.37
N ASN A 107 0.98 -13.58 -9.28
CA ASN A 107 1.97 -12.53 -9.51
C ASN A 107 2.15 -11.66 -8.28
N ALA A 108 1.05 -11.27 -7.63
CA ALA A 108 1.11 -10.51 -6.39
C ALA A 108 1.74 -11.32 -5.26
N GLU A 109 1.36 -12.57 -5.09
CA GLU A 109 1.98 -13.43 -4.06
C GLU A 109 3.48 -13.57 -4.25
N ARG A 110 3.95 -13.74 -5.49
CA ARG A 110 5.38 -13.80 -5.78
C ARG A 110 6.09 -12.49 -5.45
N LEU A 111 5.47 -11.36 -5.78
CA LEU A 111 6.02 -10.05 -5.43
C LEU A 111 6.19 -9.94 -3.92
N TYR A 112 5.15 -10.24 -3.16
CA TYR A 112 5.20 -10.14 -1.70
C TYR A 112 6.20 -11.11 -1.10
N ALA A 113 6.26 -12.34 -1.61
CA ALA A 113 7.23 -13.34 -1.15
C ALA A 113 8.69 -12.89 -1.36
N ARG A 114 8.98 -12.24 -2.49
CA ARG A 114 10.31 -11.68 -2.74
C ARG A 114 10.70 -10.64 -1.70
N HIS A 115 9.72 -9.98 -1.10
CA HIS A 115 9.94 -8.96 -0.06
C HIS A 115 9.76 -9.50 1.36
N GLY A 116 9.79 -10.81 1.52
CA GLY A 116 9.80 -11.45 2.84
C GLY A 116 8.45 -11.67 3.49
N PHE A 117 7.36 -11.47 2.77
CA PHE A 117 6.03 -11.75 3.28
C PHE A 117 5.74 -13.25 3.25
N VAL A 118 5.07 -13.73 4.30
CA VAL A 118 4.63 -15.12 4.42
C VAL A 118 3.15 -15.17 4.81
N ARG A 119 2.46 -16.24 4.44
CA ARG A 119 1.07 -16.42 4.83
C ARG A 119 0.96 -16.62 6.34
N THR A 120 -0.01 -15.96 6.97
CA THR A 120 -0.26 -16.06 8.41
C THR A 120 -1.16 -17.25 8.77
N GLY A 121 -1.88 -17.78 7.81
CA GLY A 121 -2.91 -18.80 8.03
C GLY A 121 -4.32 -18.21 8.07
N GLU A 122 -4.46 -16.91 8.14
CA GLU A 122 -5.77 -16.25 8.10
C GLU A 122 -6.27 -16.14 6.67
N ALA A 123 -7.55 -16.38 6.49
CA ALA A 123 -8.23 -16.25 5.21
C ALA A 123 -9.64 -15.71 5.44
N GLU A 124 -10.13 -14.91 4.47
CA GLU A 124 -11.48 -14.38 4.50
C GLU A 124 -12.14 -14.55 3.14
N GLU A 125 -13.43 -14.86 3.16
CA GLU A 125 -14.24 -14.86 1.95
C GLU A 125 -14.84 -13.48 1.78
N VAL A 126 -14.31 -12.73 0.78
CA VAL A 126 -14.73 -11.34 0.52
C VAL A 126 -15.98 -11.27 -0.35
N ARG A 127 -16.21 -12.32 -1.14
CA ARG A 127 -17.40 -12.53 -1.96
C ARG A 127 -17.63 -14.02 -2.05
N PRO A 128 -18.86 -14.48 -2.35
CA PRO A 128 -19.09 -15.92 -2.55
C PRO A 128 -18.08 -16.52 -3.55
N GLY A 129 -17.31 -17.50 -3.06
CA GLY A 129 -16.30 -18.17 -3.87
C GLY A 129 -14.99 -17.44 -4.05
N GLN A 130 -14.81 -16.24 -3.46
CA GLN A 130 -13.56 -15.49 -3.58
C GLN A 130 -12.89 -15.31 -2.21
N LEU A 131 -11.73 -15.93 -2.05
CA LEU A 131 -10.95 -15.87 -0.83
C LEU A 131 -9.83 -14.84 -0.95
N GLU A 132 -9.49 -14.25 0.19
CA GLU A 132 -8.26 -13.49 0.37
C GLU A 132 -7.43 -14.12 1.48
N PHE A 133 -6.11 -14.09 1.32
CA PHE A 133 -5.17 -14.61 2.31
C PHE A 133 -4.37 -13.47 2.91
N GLU A 134 -4.18 -13.53 4.23
CA GLU A 134 -3.31 -12.58 4.91
C GLU A 134 -1.87 -13.01 4.80
N LEU A 135 -1.02 -12.04 4.44
CA LEU A 135 0.43 -12.18 4.45
C LEU A 135 1.01 -11.20 5.44
N SER A 136 2.11 -11.54 6.08
CA SER A 136 2.81 -10.64 6.98
C SER A 136 4.31 -10.72 6.84
N ARG A 137 4.96 -9.65 7.28
CA ARG A 137 6.42 -9.56 7.34
C ARG A 137 6.83 -8.81 8.60
N LYS A 138 7.77 -9.36 9.32
CA LYS A 138 8.43 -8.64 10.43
C LYS A 138 9.46 -7.66 9.84
N LEU A 139 9.52 -6.51 10.45
CA LEU A 139 10.41 -5.43 10.02
C LEU A 139 11.75 -5.43 10.76
#